data_3a1f0bc2415258b9d7669d45b4c52332
#
_entry.id   3a1f0bc2415258b9d7669d45b4c52332
#
_cell.length_a   1.000
_cell.length_b   1.000
_cell.length_c   1.000
_cell.angle_alpha   90.00
_cell.angle_beta   90.00
_cell.angle_gamma   90.00
#
_symmetry.space_group_name_H-M   'P 1'
#
loop_
_entity.id
_entity.type
_entity.pdbx_description
1 polymer ?
#
loop_
_entity_poly.entity_id
_entity_poly.type
_entity_poly.pdbx_seq_one_letter_code
_entity_poly.pdbx_strand_id
1 'polypeptide(L)'
;EMKGKLDGMAIRVPTPNVSLVDLVVDLKKDATPEEINLAVKKEAEGRLKGIVFYCEEELVSIDFQSSPYSAIFDAPLTNVIEGRMAKVIAWYDNEWGFSNRLCELFSFIADVARPNYLQDLVYGQTKSEHRC
;
A
#
# COMPACT_ATOMS: atom_id res chain seq x y z
N GLU A 1 10.91 -4.39 16.91
CA GLU A 1 11.00 -5.75 16.31
C GLU A 1 11.92 -5.81 15.08
N MET A 2 12.16 -4.69 14.39
CA MET A 2 12.97 -4.60 13.18
C MET A 2 14.40 -4.09 13.41
N LYS A 3 14.77 -3.77 14.65
CA LYS A 3 16.12 -3.28 14.98
C LYS A 3 17.19 -4.31 14.57
N GLY A 4 18.17 -3.87 13.76
CA GLY A 4 19.25 -4.70 13.23
C GLY A 4 18.86 -5.64 12.09
N LYS A 5 17.62 -5.52 11.55
CA LYS A 5 17.11 -6.34 10.44
C LYS A 5 16.85 -5.55 9.17
N LEU A 6 16.89 -4.23 9.24
CA LEU A 6 16.69 -3.34 8.10
C LEU A 6 17.95 -2.54 7.87
N ASP A 7 18.33 -2.45 6.62
CA ASP A 7 19.33 -1.53 6.10
C ASP A 7 18.84 -1.01 4.75
N GLY A 8 19.39 0.09 4.28
CA GLY A 8 19.00 0.66 3.00
C GLY A 8 19.73 1.96 2.68
N MET A 9 19.60 2.36 1.44
CA MET A 9 20.12 3.64 0.95
C MET A 9 19.08 4.35 0.10
N ALA A 10 19.25 5.66 -0.07
CA ALA A 10 18.47 6.44 -1.01
C ALA A 10 19.35 6.93 -2.14
N ILE A 11 18.89 6.74 -3.38
CA ILE A 11 19.55 7.21 -4.58
C ILE A 11 18.73 8.37 -5.18
N ARG A 12 19.39 9.50 -5.39
CA ARG A 12 18.76 10.64 -6.07
C ARG A 12 18.99 10.52 -7.58
N VAL A 13 17.91 10.66 -8.33
CA VAL A 13 17.91 10.59 -9.80
C VAL A 13 17.23 11.85 -10.37
N PRO A 14 17.57 12.28 -11.59
CA PRO A 14 17.03 13.50 -12.19
C PRO A 14 15.62 13.27 -12.79
N THR A 15 14.69 12.78 -11.99
CA THR A 15 13.28 12.67 -12.36
C THR A 15 12.46 13.75 -11.62
N PRO A 16 11.44 14.34 -12.25
CA PRO A 16 10.64 15.40 -11.62
C PRO A 16 9.91 14.93 -10.37
N ASN A 17 9.30 13.76 -10.45
CA ASN A 17 8.48 13.17 -9.38
C ASN A 17 8.43 11.65 -9.52
N VAL A 18 7.78 10.98 -8.57
CA VAL A 18 7.66 9.53 -8.43
C VAL A 18 8.97 8.85 -8.01
N SER A 19 8.87 8.16 -6.93
CA SER A 19 9.96 7.39 -6.33
C SER A 19 9.66 5.89 -6.40
N LEU A 20 10.71 5.09 -6.20
CA LEU A 20 10.64 3.63 -6.25
C LEU A 20 11.26 3.06 -4.97
N VAL A 21 10.57 2.09 -4.40
CA VAL A 21 11.12 1.21 -3.37
C VAL A 21 11.55 -0.10 -4.03
N ASP A 22 12.82 -0.43 -3.89
CA ASP A 22 13.39 -1.74 -4.24
C ASP A 22 13.61 -2.50 -2.93
N LEU A 23 12.73 -3.42 -2.62
CA LEU A 23 12.77 -4.19 -1.37
C LEU A 23 13.27 -5.61 -1.64
N VAL A 24 14.36 -5.98 -0.99
CA VAL A 24 14.86 -7.35 -0.96
C VAL A 24 14.68 -7.91 0.43
N VAL A 25 14.11 -9.10 0.54
CA VAL A 25 13.83 -9.76 1.82
C VAL A 25 14.18 -11.24 1.78
N ASP A 26 14.68 -11.75 2.90
CA ASP A 26 14.81 -13.19 3.14
C ASP A 26 13.53 -13.71 3.82
N LEU A 27 12.83 -14.60 3.13
CA LEU A 27 11.57 -15.14 3.57
C LEU A 27 11.77 -16.25 4.60
N LYS A 28 10.86 -16.36 5.56
CA LYS A 28 10.87 -17.45 6.55
C LYS A 28 10.43 -18.81 5.96
N LYS A 29 9.68 -18.76 4.85
CA LYS A 29 9.18 -19.92 4.12
C LYS A 29 9.44 -19.71 2.65
N ASP A 30 9.61 -20.79 1.93
CA ASP A 30 9.73 -20.74 0.48
C ASP A 30 8.43 -20.21 -0.13
N ALA A 31 8.57 -19.38 -1.16
CA ALA A 31 7.47 -18.81 -1.92
C ALA A 31 7.85 -18.64 -3.38
N THR A 32 6.85 -18.60 -4.25
CA THR A 32 7.01 -18.24 -5.66
C THR A 32 6.62 -16.77 -5.90
N PRO A 33 7.03 -16.16 -7.01
CA PRO A 33 6.57 -14.82 -7.39
C PRO A 33 5.04 -14.74 -7.45
N GLU A 34 4.37 -15.77 -7.96
CA GLU A 34 2.92 -15.82 -8.10
C GLU A 34 2.22 -15.82 -6.74
N GLU A 35 2.77 -16.56 -5.76
CA GLU A 35 2.22 -16.59 -4.39
C GLU A 35 2.35 -15.22 -3.70
N ILE A 36 3.49 -14.53 -3.89
CA ILE A 36 3.69 -13.18 -3.39
C ILE A 36 2.71 -12.21 -4.05
N ASN A 37 2.62 -12.25 -5.38
CA ASN A 37 1.73 -11.39 -6.15
C ASN A 37 0.26 -11.60 -5.74
N LEU A 38 -0.17 -12.83 -5.58
CA LEU A 38 -1.52 -13.15 -5.13
C LEU A 38 -1.80 -12.63 -3.73
N ALA A 39 -0.84 -12.76 -2.83
CA ALA A 39 -0.97 -12.26 -1.45
C ALA A 39 -1.11 -10.73 -1.43
N VAL A 40 -0.29 -10.01 -2.21
CA VAL A 40 -0.37 -8.54 -2.32
C VAL A 40 -1.68 -8.12 -2.98
N LYS A 41 -2.10 -8.77 -4.07
CA LYS A 41 -3.37 -8.49 -4.76
C LYS A 41 -4.55 -8.60 -3.80
N LYS A 42 -4.60 -9.67 -3.03
CA LYS A 42 -5.65 -9.89 -2.02
C LYS A 42 -5.71 -8.77 -0.98
N GLU A 43 -4.57 -8.31 -0.49
CA GLU A 43 -4.53 -7.21 0.48
C GLU A 43 -4.89 -5.86 -0.17
N ALA A 44 -4.47 -5.61 -1.41
CA ALA A 44 -4.79 -4.41 -2.17
C ALA A 44 -6.29 -4.30 -2.49
N GLU A 45 -6.95 -5.43 -2.79
CA GLU A 45 -8.40 -5.49 -3.00
C GLU A 45 -9.20 -5.53 -1.70
N GLY A 46 -8.55 -5.87 -0.59
CA GLY A 46 -9.13 -6.03 0.75
C GLY A 46 -8.78 -4.90 1.70
N ARG A 47 -7.98 -5.23 2.73
CA ARG A 47 -7.63 -4.34 3.83
C ARG A 47 -6.88 -3.07 3.43
N LEU A 48 -6.09 -3.12 2.34
CA LEU A 48 -5.30 -2.00 1.82
C LEU A 48 -5.95 -1.34 0.61
N LYS A 49 -7.24 -1.58 0.38
CA LYS A 49 -7.98 -0.96 -0.72
C LYS A 49 -7.93 0.57 -0.62
N GLY A 50 -7.58 1.22 -1.72
CA GLY A 50 -7.39 2.68 -1.79
C GLY A 50 -6.02 3.16 -1.27
N ILE A 51 -5.22 2.27 -0.63
CA ILE A 51 -3.89 2.60 -0.10
C ILE A 51 -2.79 1.98 -0.97
N VAL A 52 -2.98 0.72 -1.37
CA VAL A 52 -2.08 -0.01 -2.27
C VAL A 52 -2.80 -0.30 -3.58
N PHE A 53 -2.14 0.00 -4.68
CA PHE A 53 -2.58 -0.41 -6.03
C PHE A 53 -1.73 -1.58 -6.50
N TYR A 54 -2.38 -2.61 -7.05
CA TYR A 54 -1.70 -3.76 -7.66
C TYR A 54 -1.65 -3.55 -9.16
N CYS A 55 -0.44 -3.36 -9.71
CA CYS A 55 -0.20 -3.09 -11.12
C CYS A 55 0.31 -4.34 -11.82
N GLU A 56 -0.36 -4.72 -12.92
CA GLU A 56 0.02 -5.85 -13.78
C GLU A 56 0.60 -5.37 -15.13
N GLU A 57 0.65 -4.05 -15.34
CA GLU A 57 1.14 -3.43 -16.56
C GLU A 57 2.60 -2.99 -16.43
N GLU A 58 3.37 -3.10 -17.50
CA GLU A 58 4.76 -2.62 -17.58
C GLU A 58 4.77 -1.11 -17.80
N LEU A 59 4.64 -0.35 -16.72
CA LEU A 59 4.59 1.11 -16.72
C LEU A 59 5.88 1.72 -16.20
N VAL A 60 6.06 3.02 -16.44
CA VAL A 60 7.23 3.79 -15.99
C VAL A 60 6.82 4.90 -15.01
N SER A 61 7.79 5.52 -14.37
CA SER A 61 7.56 6.50 -13.29
C SER A 61 6.55 7.60 -13.65
N ILE A 62 6.57 8.12 -14.87
CA ILE A 62 5.68 9.21 -15.27
C ILE A 62 4.20 8.80 -15.30
N ASP A 63 3.90 7.52 -15.54
CA ASP A 63 2.55 7.00 -15.57
C ASP A 63 1.90 6.98 -14.18
N PHE A 64 2.71 6.98 -13.14
CA PHE A 64 2.26 6.97 -11.73
C PHE A 64 2.18 8.37 -11.11
N GLN A 65 2.50 9.42 -11.88
CA GLN A 65 2.39 10.79 -11.39
C GLN A 65 0.93 11.15 -11.06
N SER A 66 0.74 11.83 -9.93
CA SER A 66 -0.57 12.16 -9.36
C SER A 66 -1.41 10.95 -8.96
N SER A 67 -0.80 9.79 -8.77
CA SER A 67 -1.46 8.63 -8.21
C SER A 67 -1.79 8.84 -6.72
N PRO A 68 -3.03 8.61 -6.30
CA PRO A 68 -3.44 8.81 -4.90
C PRO A 68 -2.99 7.68 -3.96
N TYR A 69 -2.47 6.60 -4.51
CA TYR A 69 -2.05 5.45 -3.71
C TYR A 69 -0.74 5.72 -2.97
N SER A 70 -0.61 5.16 -1.76
CA SER A 70 0.65 5.22 -0.99
C SER A 70 1.73 4.33 -1.54
N ALA A 71 1.35 3.26 -2.23
CA ALA A 71 2.25 2.36 -2.93
C ALA A 71 1.53 1.73 -4.12
N ILE A 72 2.25 1.58 -5.22
CA ILE A 72 1.82 0.88 -6.43
C ILE A 72 2.76 -0.30 -6.59
N PHE A 73 2.28 -1.49 -6.26
CA PHE A 73 3.06 -2.71 -6.35
C PHE A 73 3.19 -3.13 -7.80
N ASP A 74 4.43 -3.29 -8.25
CA ASP A 74 4.77 -3.66 -9.63
C ASP A 74 4.90 -5.19 -9.71
N ALA A 75 3.81 -5.86 -10.06
CA ALA A 75 3.74 -7.31 -10.05
C ALA A 75 4.66 -7.99 -11.08
N PRO A 76 4.85 -7.46 -12.31
CA PRO A 76 5.79 -7.99 -13.29
C PRO A 76 7.23 -8.06 -12.80
N LEU A 77 7.65 -7.16 -11.90
CA LEU A 77 9.02 -7.08 -11.39
C LEU A 77 9.26 -7.92 -10.12
N THR A 78 8.26 -8.66 -9.65
CA THR A 78 8.45 -9.58 -8.53
C THR A 78 9.38 -10.73 -8.93
N ASN A 79 10.43 -10.94 -8.14
CA ASN A 79 11.39 -12.00 -8.38
C ASN A 79 11.71 -12.76 -7.09
N VAL A 80 11.98 -14.06 -7.20
CA VAL A 80 12.38 -14.90 -6.08
C VAL A 80 13.56 -15.77 -6.49
N ILE A 81 14.63 -15.74 -5.68
CA ILE A 81 15.82 -16.55 -5.88
C ILE A 81 15.82 -17.68 -4.85
N GLU A 82 15.99 -18.92 -5.30
CA GLU A 82 16.05 -20.14 -4.49
C GLU A 82 14.87 -20.26 -3.48
N GLY A 83 13.71 -19.77 -3.88
CA GLY A 83 12.48 -19.83 -3.07
C GLY A 83 12.46 -18.90 -1.85
N ARG A 84 13.58 -18.27 -1.49
CA ARG A 84 13.76 -17.59 -0.21
C ARG A 84 14.07 -16.10 -0.31
N MET A 85 14.87 -15.70 -1.26
CA MET A 85 15.20 -14.29 -1.44
C MET A 85 14.21 -13.65 -2.39
N ALA A 86 13.27 -12.91 -1.84
CA ALA A 86 12.28 -12.20 -2.64
C ALA A 86 12.69 -10.74 -2.87
N LYS A 87 12.53 -10.29 -4.11
CA LYS A 87 12.66 -8.90 -4.54
C LYS A 87 11.31 -8.41 -5.02
N VAL A 88 10.85 -7.30 -4.47
CA VAL A 88 9.59 -6.65 -4.87
C VAL A 88 9.83 -5.15 -5.10
N ILE A 89 9.10 -4.61 -6.05
CA ILE A 89 9.19 -3.21 -6.45
C ILE A 89 7.85 -2.54 -6.16
N ALA A 90 7.92 -1.33 -5.64
CA ALA A 90 6.74 -0.49 -5.48
C ALA A 90 7.06 0.96 -5.85
N TRP A 91 6.19 1.55 -6.66
CA TRP A 91 6.24 2.96 -7.04
C TRP A 91 5.37 3.80 -6.10
N TYR A 92 5.66 5.08 -5.97
CA TYR A 92 4.82 6.01 -5.25
C TYR A 92 5.08 7.46 -5.67
N ASP A 93 4.00 8.22 -5.79
CA ASP A 93 4.11 9.69 -5.88
C ASP A 93 4.33 10.23 -4.47
N ASN A 94 5.56 10.66 -4.18
CA ASN A 94 5.97 11.08 -2.84
C ASN A 94 5.25 12.33 -2.34
N GLU A 95 4.64 13.12 -3.21
CA GLU A 95 3.88 14.32 -2.85
C GLU A 95 2.38 14.05 -2.83
N TRP A 96 1.85 13.50 -3.91
CA TRP A 96 0.41 13.31 -4.07
C TRP A 96 -0.16 12.22 -3.17
N GLY A 97 0.49 11.08 -3.11
CA GLY A 97 0.07 9.98 -2.24
C GLY A 97 0.05 10.37 -0.76
N PHE A 98 1.10 11.08 -0.30
CA PHE A 98 1.15 11.60 1.07
C PHE A 98 0.06 12.63 1.36
N SER A 99 -0.19 13.57 0.44
CA SER A 99 -1.24 14.58 0.59
C SER A 99 -2.63 13.96 0.71
N ASN A 100 -2.91 12.90 -0.06
CA ASN A 100 -4.16 12.14 0.06
C ASN A 100 -4.29 11.50 1.45
N ARG A 101 -3.24 10.89 1.97
CA ARG A 101 -3.26 10.31 3.34
C ARG A 101 -3.49 11.38 4.42
N LEU A 102 -2.95 12.58 4.26
CA LEU A 102 -3.23 13.69 5.19
C LEU A 102 -4.70 14.11 5.16
N CYS A 103 -5.29 14.26 3.99
CA CYS A 103 -6.72 14.58 3.85
C CYS A 103 -7.60 13.52 4.52
N GLU A 104 -7.29 12.24 4.32
CA GLU A 104 -8.01 11.14 4.97
C GLU A 104 -7.83 11.15 6.49
N LEU A 105 -6.62 11.42 6.98
CA LEU A 105 -6.36 11.54 8.40
C LEU A 105 -7.16 12.69 9.03
N PHE A 106 -7.23 13.84 8.38
CA PHE A 106 -8.03 14.96 8.87
C PHE A 106 -9.52 14.63 8.91
N SER A 107 -10.03 13.94 7.88
CA SER A 107 -11.42 13.46 7.85
C SER A 107 -11.68 12.48 8.99
N PHE A 108 -10.77 11.53 9.21
CA PHE A 108 -10.86 10.56 10.30
C PHE A 108 -10.85 11.24 11.67
N ILE A 109 -9.95 12.21 11.90
CA ILE A 109 -9.90 12.96 13.17
C ILE A 109 -11.22 13.74 13.39
N ALA A 110 -11.74 14.38 12.34
CA ALA A 110 -13.00 15.10 12.43
C ALA A 110 -14.17 14.16 12.77
N ASP A 111 -14.21 12.97 12.21
CA ASP A 111 -15.23 11.96 12.49
C ASP A 111 -15.12 11.43 13.92
N VAL A 112 -13.90 11.11 14.38
CA VAL A 112 -13.67 10.65 15.77
C VAL A 112 -14.02 11.74 16.80
N ALA A 113 -13.77 13.02 16.45
CA ALA A 113 -14.06 14.15 17.33
C ALA A 113 -15.55 14.52 17.40
N ARG A 114 -16.43 13.95 16.55
CA ARG A 114 -17.87 14.18 16.64
C ARG A 114 -18.44 13.69 17.98
N PRO A 115 -19.28 14.48 18.66
CA PRO A 115 -20.06 13.98 19.78
C PRO A 115 -20.89 12.77 19.32
N ASN A 116 -20.76 11.66 20.00
CA ASN A 116 -21.44 10.37 19.73
C ASN A 116 -20.81 9.46 18.64
N TYR A 117 -19.64 9.79 18.07
CA TYR A 117 -18.98 8.90 17.11
C TYR A 117 -18.87 7.44 17.58
N LEU A 118 -18.48 7.23 18.85
CA LEU A 118 -18.38 5.88 19.42
C LEU A 118 -19.75 5.22 19.61
N GLN A 119 -20.79 5.98 19.86
CA GLN A 119 -22.17 5.46 19.93
C GLN A 119 -22.67 5.05 18.54
N ASP A 120 -22.39 5.84 17.52
CA ASP A 120 -22.75 5.54 16.13
C ASP A 120 -22.03 4.29 15.62
N LEU A 121 -20.77 4.08 15.98
CA LEU A 121 -20.01 2.87 15.66
C LEU A 121 -20.57 1.61 16.34
N VAL A 122 -20.98 1.72 17.60
CA VAL A 122 -21.47 0.58 18.39
C VAL A 122 -22.95 0.29 18.13
N TYR A 123 -23.76 1.31 17.93
CA TYR A 123 -25.23 1.19 17.83
C TYR A 123 -25.78 1.46 16.43
N GLY A 124 -25.00 2.06 15.52
CA GLY A 124 -25.42 2.37 14.14
C GLY A 124 -25.65 1.14 13.27
N GLN A 125 -25.07 0.01 13.61
CA GLN A 125 -25.25 -1.26 12.87
C GLN A 125 -26.61 -1.96 13.18
N THR A 126 -27.33 -1.52 14.20
CA THR A 126 -28.59 -2.15 14.59
C THR A 126 -29.83 -1.56 13.91
N LYS A 127 -29.68 -0.49 13.10
CA LYS A 127 -30.84 0.19 12.46
C LYS A 127 -31.07 -0.15 10.99
N SER A 128 -30.28 -1.04 10.37
CA SER A 128 -30.47 -1.39 8.95
C SER A 128 -31.38 -2.61 8.71
N GLU A 129 -31.92 -3.25 9.75
CA GLU A 129 -32.72 -4.48 9.57
C GLU A 129 -34.25 -4.31 9.65
N HIS A 130 -34.76 -3.09 9.76
CA HIS A 130 -36.21 -2.89 9.76
C HIS A 130 -36.66 -1.73 8.86
N ARG A 131 -36.66 -1.96 7.56
CA ARG A 131 -37.64 -1.38 6.62
C ARG A 131 -38.02 -2.42 5.57
N CYS A 132 -39.17 -2.95 5.75
CA CYS A 132 -40.00 -3.63 4.72
C CYS A 132 -40.21 -2.72 3.53
#